data_f9ff1c876333fa84b0d7de92b6652833
#
_entry.id   f9ff1c876333fa84b0d7de92b6652833
#
_cell.length_a   1.000
_cell.length_b   1.000
_cell.length_c   1.000
_cell.angle_alpha   90.00
_cell.angle_beta   90.00
_cell.angle_gamma   90.00
#
_symmetry.space_group_name_H-M   'P 1'
#
loop_
_entity.id
_entity.type
_entity.pdbx_description
1 polymer ?
#
loop_
_entity_poly.entity_id
_entity_poly.type
_entity_poly.pdbx_seq_one_letter_code
_entity_poly.pdbx_strand_id
1 'polypeptide(L)'
;VYGVTESKEVRVLESINVAMFSSQPAGMTPSALALSADQGTLYITCSDANAVAVADVEHARTRVVGFVPTGWYPVAARSLADGKLLVFNGRGTRSFPNPQGPNPSKKAAPVHQGNSAVEYVGAIQVGTISIIDPFNDQQLADYTRTVMRNTPYRDELLESANIPAGNPVPTRPGDPSP
;
A
#
# COMPACT_ATOMS: atom_id res chain seq x y z
N VAL A 1 -7.67 10.72 -13.67
CA VAL A 1 -7.35 10.98 -15.08
C VAL A 1 -7.71 12.43 -15.40
N TYR A 2 -6.80 13.11 -16.05
CA TYR A 2 -6.99 14.50 -16.46
C TYR A 2 -6.92 14.59 -17.99
N GLY A 3 -7.77 15.40 -18.58
CA GLY A 3 -7.68 15.79 -19.99
C GLY A 3 -7.18 17.23 -20.12
N VAL A 4 -6.41 17.48 -21.18
CA VAL A 4 -5.97 18.82 -21.54
C VAL A 4 -6.74 19.22 -22.80
N THR A 5 -7.48 20.32 -22.73
CA THR A 5 -8.23 20.87 -23.86
C THR A 5 -7.31 21.61 -24.83
N GLU A 6 -7.78 21.95 -26.04
CA GLU A 6 -7.04 22.79 -26.99
C GLU A 6 -6.71 24.17 -26.40
N SER A 7 -7.55 24.70 -25.50
CA SER A 7 -7.28 25.92 -24.75
C SER A 7 -6.25 25.75 -23.61
N LYS A 8 -5.63 24.57 -23.48
CA LYS A 8 -4.69 24.20 -22.40
C LYS A 8 -5.32 24.19 -21.00
N GLU A 9 -6.62 24.09 -20.90
CA GLU A 9 -7.29 23.89 -19.62
C GLU A 9 -7.20 22.42 -19.19
N VAL A 10 -6.87 22.19 -17.93
CA VAL A 10 -6.81 20.87 -17.33
C VAL A 10 -8.13 20.59 -16.61
N ARG A 11 -8.79 19.50 -16.94
CA ARG A 11 -10.01 19.08 -16.24
C ARG A 11 -9.96 17.60 -15.90
N VAL A 12 -10.58 17.23 -14.78
CA VAL A 12 -10.74 15.84 -14.38
C VAL A 12 -11.69 15.15 -15.36
N LEU A 13 -11.24 14.07 -15.98
CA LEU A 13 -12.06 13.21 -16.81
C LEU A 13 -12.64 12.06 -16.02
N GLU A 14 -11.84 11.45 -15.15
CA GLU A 14 -12.20 10.27 -14.40
C GLU A 14 -11.40 10.17 -13.09
N SER A 15 -12.04 9.60 -12.05
CA SER A 15 -11.40 9.16 -10.81
C SER A 15 -11.45 7.62 -10.74
N ILE A 16 -10.29 6.99 -10.57
CA ILE A 16 -10.18 5.54 -10.45
C ILE A 16 -10.19 5.17 -8.98
N ASN A 17 -11.19 4.42 -8.54
CA ASN A 17 -11.25 3.90 -7.19
C ASN A 17 -10.50 2.56 -7.11
N VAL A 18 -9.50 2.48 -6.23
CA VAL A 18 -8.67 1.29 -5.99
C VAL A 18 -9.07 0.51 -4.73
N ALA A 19 -10.22 0.84 -4.11
CA ALA A 19 -10.72 0.07 -2.97
C ALA A 19 -10.98 -1.39 -3.36
N MET A 20 -10.64 -2.32 -2.47
CA MET A 20 -10.86 -3.76 -2.69
C MET A 20 -12.32 -4.14 -2.47
N PHE A 21 -13.01 -3.42 -1.58
CA PHE A 21 -14.40 -3.65 -1.20
C PHE A 21 -15.16 -2.34 -1.16
N SER A 22 -16.46 -2.37 -1.42
CA SER A 22 -17.31 -1.17 -1.43
C SER A 22 -17.44 -0.52 -0.04
N SER A 23 -17.37 -1.32 1.02
CA SER A 23 -17.43 -0.90 2.43
C SER A 23 -16.06 -0.57 3.01
N GLN A 24 -14.99 -0.70 2.24
CA GLN A 24 -13.64 -0.48 2.74
C GLN A 24 -13.46 0.96 3.22
N PRO A 25 -12.95 1.19 4.45
CA PRO A 25 -12.51 2.51 4.88
C PRO A 25 -11.39 3.02 3.96
N ALA A 26 -11.24 4.33 3.86
CA ALA A 26 -10.10 4.92 3.15
C ALA A 26 -8.78 4.34 3.67
N GLY A 27 -7.77 4.18 2.80
CA GLY A 27 -6.46 3.72 3.27
C GLY A 27 -5.70 2.80 2.34
N MET A 28 -5.96 2.80 1.03
CA MET A 28 -5.12 2.09 0.07
C MET A 28 -3.80 2.82 -0.24
N THR A 29 -3.75 4.12 -0.01
CA THR A 29 -2.61 5.00 -0.28
C THR A 29 -2.01 4.77 -1.66
N PRO A 30 -2.73 5.11 -2.75
CA PRO A 30 -2.18 5.05 -4.10
C PRO A 30 -1.01 6.04 -4.22
N SER A 31 0.21 5.53 -4.43
CA SER A 31 1.44 6.32 -4.32
C SER A 31 2.18 6.52 -5.64
N ALA A 32 2.03 5.60 -6.60
CA ALA A 32 2.67 5.72 -7.90
C ALA A 32 1.88 5.02 -9.01
N LEU A 33 2.18 5.40 -10.24
CA LEU A 33 1.54 4.90 -11.45
C LEU A 33 2.59 4.40 -12.42
N ALA A 34 2.29 3.32 -13.14
CA ALA A 34 3.05 2.87 -14.29
C ALA A 34 2.07 2.38 -15.38
N LEU A 35 2.30 2.82 -16.60
CA LEU A 35 1.51 2.37 -17.75
C LEU A 35 2.24 1.22 -18.45
N SER A 36 1.49 0.21 -18.91
CA SER A 36 2.04 -0.86 -19.73
C SER A 36 2.60 -0.32 -21.06
N ALA A 37 3.46 -1.10 -21.72
CA ALA A 37 4.10 -0.67 -22.97
C ALA A 37 3.09 -0.41 -24.10
N ASP A 38 1.99 -1.19 -24.13
CA ASP A 38 0.87 -1.04 -25.05
C ASP A 38 -0.15 0.03 -24.63
N GLN A 39 0.04 0.63 -23.47
CA GLN A 39 -0.82 1.65 -22.85
C GLN A 39 -2.24 1.17 -22.50
N GLY A 40 -2.52 -0.12 -22.55
CA GLY A 40 -3.83 -0.70 -22.22
C GLY A 40 -4.04 -0.96 -20.72
N THR A 41 -2.95 -1.07 -19.96
CA THR A 41 -3.01 -1.38 -18.52
C THR A 41 -2.32 -0.33 -17.69
N LEU A 42 -3.00 0.15 -16.66
CA LEU A 42 -2.43 1.04 -15.65
C LEU A 42 -2.19 0.28 -14.34
N TYR A 43 -0.96 0.27 -13.89
CA TYR A 43 -0.54 -0.26 -12.59
C TYR A 43 -0.50 0.85 -11.56
N ILE A 44 -1.18 0.66 -10.42
CA ILE A 44 -1.31 1.66 -9.36
C ILE A 44 -0.78 1.04 -8.06
N THR A 45 0.33 1.54 -7.53
CA THR A 45 0.85 1.05 -6.24
C THR A 45 -0.07 1.49 -5.11
N CYS A 46 -0.49 0.53 -4.29
CA CYS A 46 -1.34 0.72 -3.11
C CYS A 46 -0.50 0.41 -1.86
N SER A 47 0.17 1.45 -1.32
CA SER A 47 1.21 1.29 -0.30
C SER A 47 0.71 0.59 0.96
N ASP A 48 -0.44 0.98 1.50
CA ASP A 48 -0.96 0.41 2.75
C ASP A 48 -1.58 -0.99 2.56
N ALA A 49 -1.85 -1.38 1.31
CA ALA A 49 -2.35 -2.71 0.99
C ALA A 49 -1.26 -3.71 0.60
N ASN A 50 0.00 -3.27 0.49
CA ASN A 50 1.12 -4.09 0.00
C ASN A 50 0.79 -4.75 -1.34
N ALA A 51 0.21 -3.99 -2.25
CA ALA A 51 -0.28 -4.48 -3.54
C ALA A 51 -0.15 -3.44 -4.65
N VAL A 52 -0.24 -3.91 -5.88
CA VAL A 52 -0.47 -3.09 -7.06
C VAL A 52 -1.86 -3.39 -7.60
N ALA A 53 -2.70 -2.38 -7.73
CA ALA A 53 -3.95 -2.48 -8.46
C ALA A 53 -3.66 -2.49 -9.97
N VAL A 54 -4.32 -3.37 -10.69
CA VAL A 54 -4.25 -3.50 -12.16
C VAL A 54 -5.55 -2.96 -12.73
N ALA A 55 -5.45 -1.92 -13.55
CA ALA A 55 -6.61 -1.27 -14.13
C ALA A 55 -6.56 -1.34 -15.68
N ASP A 56 -7.63 -1.81 -16.25
CA ASP A 56 -7.88 -1.74 -17.70
C ASP A 56 -8.24 -0.30 -18.08
N VAL A 57 -7.43 0.32 -18.94
CA VAL A 57 -7.59 1.70 -19.42
C VAL A 57 -7.78 1.79 -20.94
N GLU A 58 -7.96 0.67 -21.64
CA GLU A 58 -8.28 0.66 -23.06
C GLU A 58 -9.69 1.16 -23.37
N HIS A 59 -10.59 1.01 -22.40
CA HIS A 59 -12.01 1.32 -22.57
C HIS A 59 -12.36 2.74 -22.09
N ALA A 60 -13.50 3.25 -22.54
CA ALA A 60 -13.97 4.57 -22.17
C ALA A 60 -14.18 4.78 -20.65
N ARG A 61 -14.29 3.70 -19.88
CA ARG A 61 -14.31 3.68 -18.42
C ARG A 61 -13.23 2.78 -17.91
N THR A 62 -12.36 3.32 -17.07
CA THR A 62 -11.34 2.55 -16.37
C THR A 62 -11.97 1.57 -15.37
N ARG A 63 -11.46 0.35 -15.35
CA ARG A 63 -11.90 -0.68 -14.42
C ARG A 63 -10.69 -1.34 -13.75
N VAL A 64 -10.66 -1.36 -12.42
CA VAL A 64 -9.72 -2.21 -11.69
C VAL A 64 -10.12 -3.66 -11.88
N VAL A 65 -9.25 -4.45 -12.49
CA VAL A 65 -9.49 -5.86 -12.88
C VAL A 65 -8.87 -6.84 -11.90
N GLY A 66 -7.98 -6.38 -11.02
CA GLY A 66 -7.36 -7.21 -9.99
C GLY A 66 -6.23 -6.53 -9.26
N PHE A 67 -5.56 -7.31 -8.42
CA PHE A 67 -4.44 -6.84 -7.59
C PHE A 67 -3.29 -7.85 -7.63
N VAL A 68 -2.06 -7.35 -7.60
CA VAL A 68 -0.83 -8.14 -7.55
C VAL A 68 -0.17 -7.92 -6.19
N PRO A 69 0.15 -8.98 -5.41
CA PRO A 69 0.84 -8.84 -4.13
C PRO A 69 2.29 -8.39 -4.33
N THR A 70 2.79 -7.57 -3.41
CA THR A 70 4.15 -7.04 -3.44
C THR A 70 4.85 -7.20 -2.09
N GLY A 71 6.06 -6.70 -1.95
CA GLY A 71 6.66 -6.44 -0.64
C GLY A 71 5.94 -5.32 0.10
N TRP A 72 6.44 -4.97 1.28
CA TRP A 72 5.78 -4.00 2.14
C TRP A 72 5.97 -2.56 1.65
N TYR A 73 4.86 -1.86 1.58
CA TYR A 73 4.77 -0.44 1.27
C TYR A 73 5.34 -0.11 -0.12
N PRO A 74 4.71 -0.58 -1.20
CA PRO A 74 5.13 -0.24 -2.56
C PRO A 74 5.00 1.26 -2.79
N VAL A 75 6.09 1.90 -3.25
CA VAL A 75 6.19 3.36 -3.41
C VAL A 75 6.43 3.79 -4.85
N ALA A 76 6.84 2.87 -5.71
CA ALA A 76 7.01 3.12 -7.13
C ALA A 76 6.82 1.83 -7.94
N ALA A 77 6.42 1.98 -9.20
CA ALA A 77 6.34 0.89 -10.15
C ALA A 77 6.88 1.33 -11.52
N ARG A 78 7.39 0.37 -12.29
CA ARG A 78 7.80 0.57 -13.67
C ARG A 78 7.48 -0.66 -14.50
N SER A 79 6.73 -0.47 -15.57
CA SER A 79 6.56 -1.48 -16.61
C SER A 79 7.74 -1.46 -17.57
N LEU A 80 8.21 -2.65 -17.95
CA LEU A 80 9.31 -2.83 -18.90
C LEU A 80 8.76 -3.24 -20.27
N ALA A 81 9.57 -3.08 -21.30
CA ALA A 81 9.19 -3.42 -22.69
C ALA A 81 8.93 -4.92 -22.89
N ASP A 82 9.52 -5.79 -22.06
CA ASP A 82 9.30 -7.25 -22.07
C ASP A 82 8.04 -7.67 -21.28
N GLY A 83 7.25 -6.71 -20.80
CA GLY A 83 6.02 -6.93 -20.05
C GLY A 83 6.22 -7.15 -18.55
N LYS A 84 7.46 -7.19 -18.05
CA LYS A 84 7.71 -7.29 -16.61
C LYS A 84 7.33 -6.01 -15.89
N LEU A 85 6.86 -6.17 -14.66
CA LEU A 85 6.58 -5.08 -13.75
C LEU A 85 7.59 -5.08 -12.60
N LEU A 86 8.34 -4.00 -12.45
CA LEU A 86 9.20 -3.74 -11.30
C LEU A 86 8.41 -2.93 -10.28
N VAL A 87 8.41 -3.37 -9.00
CA VAL A 87 7.78 -2.65 -7.91
C VAL A 87 8.79 -2.43 -6.79
N PHE A 88 8.96 -1.17 -6.41
CA PHE A 88 9.90 -0.75 -5.36
C PHE A 88 9.14 -0.67 -4.03
N ASN A 89 9.56 -1.47 -3.06
CA ASN A 89 8.92 -1.58 -1.75
C ASN A 89 9.76 -0.86 -0.70
N GLY A 90 9.22 0.19 -0.11
CA GLY A 90 9.95 1.07 0.82
C GLY A 90 10.25 0.45 2.17
N ARG A 91 9.51 -0.62 2.56
CA ARG A 91 9.67 -1.30 3.85
C ARG A 91 10.10 -2.76 3.73
N GLY A 92 10.52 -3.17 2.54
CA GLY A 92 11.02 -4.52 2.28
C GLY A 92 9.96 -5.61 2.47
N THR A 93 10.28 -6.66 3.22
CA THR A 93 9.40 -7.82 3.45
C THR A 93 9.27 -8.21 4.92
N ARG A 94 9.95 -7.51 5.82
CA ARG A 94 9.91 -7.78 7.27
C ARG A 94 10.38 -6.58 8.07
N SER A 95 10.02 -6.56 9.35
CA SER A 95 10.57 -5.63 10.34
C SER A 95 11.92 -6.11 10.85
N PHE A 96 12.74 -5.17 11.30
CA PHE A 96 14.03 -5.43 11.94
C PHE A 96 14.02 -4.84 13.36
N PRO A 97 14.73 -5.47 14.33
CA PRO A 97 14.91 -4.86 15.63
C PRO A 97 15.76 -3.60 15.51
N ASN A 98 15.50 -2.62 16.37
CA ASN A 98 16.31 -1.42 16.52
C ASN A 98 16.99 -1.41 17.88
N PRO A 99 18.06 -2.19 18.09
CA PRO A 99 18.71 -2.35 19.40
C PRO A 99 19.39 -1.06 19.90
N GLN A 100 19.74 -0.16 18.97
CA GLN A 100 20.34 1.15 19.27
C GLN A 100 19.31 2.28 19.27
N GLY A 101 18.03 1.95 19.09
CA GLY A 101 16.94 2.90 19.09
C GLY A 101 16.56 3.40 20.48
N PRO A 102 15.61 4.34 20.55
CA PRO A 102 15.08 4.84 21.80
C PRO A 102 14.53 3.70 22.66
N ASN A 103 14.94 3.65 23.93
CA ASN A 103 14.44 2.67 24.88
C ASN A 103 13.62 3.40 25.96
N PRO A 104 12.29 3.18 26.03
CA PRO A 104 11.42 3.88 26.99
C PRO A 104 11.74 3.53 28.46
N SER A 105 12.40 2.39 28.71
CA SER A 105 12.83 1.97 30.04
C SER A 105 14.16 2.63 30.49
N LYS A 106 14.85 3.32 29.61
CA LYS A 106 16.07 4.07 29.90
C LYS A 106 15.75 5.56 29.80
N LYS A 107 16.24 6.36 30.76
CA LYS A 107 16.16 7.83 30.62
C LYS A 107 16.72 8.20 29.26
N ALA A 108 15.90 8.89 28.46
CA ALA A 108 16.29 9.34 27.14
C ALA A 108 17.59 10.15 27.24
N ALA A 109 18.63 9.69 26.57
CA ALA A 109 19.76 10.56 26.29
C ALA A 109 19.24 11.72 25.44
N PRO A 110 19.69 12.96 25.66
CA PRO A 110 19.25 14.09 24.86
C PRO A 110 19.54 13.79 23.39
N VAL A 111 18.50 13.94 22.54
CA VAL A 111 18.63 13.79 21.10
C VAL A 111 19.48 14.96 20.61
N HIS A 112 20.77 14.71 20.41
CA HIS A 112 21.62 15.68 19.77
C HIS A 112 21.40 15.60 18.26
N GLN A 113 20.89 16.67 17.67
CA GLN A 113 20.89 16.84 16.22
C GLN A 113 22.35 16.75 15.72
N GLY A 114 22.63 15.71 14.93
CA GLY A 114 23.84 15.66 14.13
C GLY A 114 24.89 14.60 14.46
N ASN A 115 24.83 13.89 15.58
CA ASN A 115 25.71 12.74 15.84
C ASN A 115 25.12 11.87 16.97
N SER A 116 23.89 11.36 16.77
CA SER A 116 23.23 10.62 17.81
C SER A 116 23.71 9.18 17.84
N ALA A 117 24.10 8.72 19.02
CA ALA A 117 24.33 7.31 19.31
C ALA A 117 23.03 6.45 19.22
N VAL A 118 21.90 7.09 18.90
CA VAL A 118 20.59 6.46 18.75
C VAL A 118 20.30 6.31 17.27
N GLU A 119 20.14 5.07 16.85
CA GLU A 119 19.82 4.73 15.48
C GLU A 119 18.39 5.14 15.14
N TYR A 120 18.23 5.96 14.10
CA TYR A 120 16.92 6.38 13.61
C TYR A 120 16.28 5.22 12.85
N VAL A 121 15.00 4.94 13.12
CA VAL A 121 14.26 3.81 12.52
C VAL A 121 14.31 3.81 10.99
N GLY A 122 14.32 4.96 10.35
CA GLY A 122 14.45 5.08 8.89
C GLY A 122 15.80 4.63 8.35
N ALA A 123 16.87 4.66 9.16
CA ALA A 123 18.21 4.25 8.73
C ALA A 123 18.37 2.71 8.68
N ILE A 124 17.51 1.98 9.40
CA ILE A 124 17.51 0.50 9.42
C ILE A 124 16.45 -0.12 8.50
N GLN A 125 15.62 0.70 7.85
CA GLN A 125 14.67 0.20 6.86
C GLN A 125 15.41 -0.23 5.59
N VAL A 126 15.11 -1.46 5.15
CA VAL A 126 15.67 -2.02 3.92
C VAL A 126 14.55 -2.19 2.92
N GLY A 127 14.65 -1.46 1.80
CA GLY A 127 13.74 -1.63 0.68
C GLY A 127 14.02 -2.90 -0.12
N THR A 128 13.05 -3.34 -0.91
CA THR A 128 13.19 -4.44 -1.86
C THR A 128 12.60 -4.06 -3.21
N ILE A 129 12.95 -4.83 -4.24
CA ILE A 129 12.32 -4.74 -5.55
C ILE A 129 11.63 -6.06 -5.82
N SER A 130 10.32 -6.01 -6.06
CA SER A 130 9.56 -7.13 -6.61
C SER A 130 9.69 -7.10 -8.12
N ILE A 131 10.09 -8.21 -8.72
CA ILE A 131 10.13 -8.41 -10.17
C ILE A 131 9.00 -9.37 -10.50
N ILE A 132 8.01 -8.90 -11.25
CA ILE A 132 6.79 -9.63 -11.57
C ILE A 132 6.83 -9.90 -13.07
N ASP A 133 6.84 -11.20 -13.43
CA ASP A 133 6.76 -11.62 -14.83
C ASP A 133 5.37 -11.30 -15.41
N PRO A 134 5.23 -11.21 -16.74
CA PRO A 134 3.94 -11.09 -17.39
C PRO A 134 2.97 -12.17 -16.90
N PHE A 135 1.73 -11.81 -16.66
CA PHE A 135 0.71 -12.70 -16.12
C PHE A 135 -0.57 -12.65 -16.95
N ASN A 136 -1.29 -13.76 -16.98
CA ASN A 136 -2.61 -13.87 -17.59
C ASN A 136 -3.74 -13.63 -16.56
N ASP A 137 -5.00 -13.65 -17.04
CA ASP A 137 -6.18 -13.39 -16.20
C ASP A 137 -6.32 -14.39 -15.04
N GLN A 138 -5.98 -15.67 -15.26
CA GLN A 138 -6.02 -16.68 -14.20
C GLN A 138 -4.99 -16.39 -13.10
N GLN A 139 -3.78 -16.03 -13.49
CA GLN A 139 -2.72 -15.65 -12.55
C GLN A 139 -3.07 -14.36 -11.81
N LEU A 140 -3.67 -13.38 -12.49
CA LEU A 140 -4.16 -12.16 -11.85
C LEU A 140 -5.26 -12.46 -10.82
N ALA A 141 -6.17 -13.39 -11.14
CA ALA A 141 -7.19 -13.83 -10.18
C ALA A 141 -6.56 -14.50 -8.94
N ASP A 142 -5.52 -15.32 -9.11
CA ASP A 142 -4.78 -15.96 -8.03
C ASP A 142 -4.03 -14.93 -7.16
N TYR A 143 -3.39 -13.96 -7.78
CA TYR A 143 -2.76 -12.83 -7.11
C TYR A 143 -3.77 -12.01 -6.31
N THR A 144 -4.91 -11.70 -6.91
CA THR A 144 -5.99 -10.95 -6.26
C THR A 144 -6.50 -11.68 -5.03
N ARG A 145 -6.72 -13.01 -5.10
CA ARG A 145 -7.10 -13.82 -3.92
C ARG A 145 -6.04 -13.77 -2.83
N THR A 146 -4.76 -13.77 -3.21
CA THR A 146 -3.66 -13.66 -2.26
C THR A 146 -3.64 -12.31 -1.57
N VAL A 147 -3.81 -11.21 -2.31
CA VAL A 147 -3.91 -9.85 -1.76
C VAL A 147 -5.09 -9.76 -0.79
N MET A 148 -6.27 -10.22 -1.20
CA MET A 148 -7.48 -10.20 -0.36
C MET A 148 -7.32 -11.02 0.93
N ARG A 149 -6.62 -12.15 0.88
CA ARG A 149 -6.33 -12.98 2.07
C ARG A 149 -5.34 -12.31 3.01
N ASN A 150 -4.40 -11.55 2.49
CA ASN A 150 -3.33 -10.90 3.26
C ASN A 150 -3.74 -9.52 3.81
N THR A 151 -4.83 -8.94 3.31
CA THR A 151 -5.29 -7.64 3.77
C THR A 151 -6.04 -7.75 5.10
N PRO A 152 -5.86 -6.78 6.03
CA PRO A 152 -6.70 -6.68 7.21
C PRO A 152 -8.11 -6.12 6.90
N TYR A 153 -8.33 -5.59 5.71
CA TYR A 153 -9.59 -4.96 5.29
C TYR A 153 -10.62 -6.03 4.91
N ARG A 154 -11.22 -6.68 5.89
CA ARG A 154 -12.30 -7.65 5.72
C ARG A 154 -13.51 -7.16 6.46
N ASP A 155 -14.70 -7.39 5.91
CA ASP A 155 -15.96 -6.98 6.54
C ASP A 155 -16.09 -7.56 7.94
N GLU A 156 -15.65 -8.82 8.16
CA GLU A 156 -15.69 -9.49 9.47
C GLU A 156 -14.79 -8.80 10.52
N LEU A 157 -13.74 -8.09 10.09
CA LEU A 157 -12.86 -7.33 10.99
C LEU A 157 -13.39 -5.93 11.30
N LEU A 158 -14.38 -5.46 10.53
CA LEU A 158 -15.07 -4.19 10.76
C LEU A 158 -16.28 -4.35 11.68
N GLU A 159 -16.74 -5.57 11.88
CA GLU A 159 -17.77 -5.88 12.86
C GLU A 159 -17.20 -5.85 14.28
N SER A 160 -18.04 -5.48 15.24
CA SER A 160 -17.64 -5.40 16.65
C SER A 160 -17.07 -6.73 17.13
N ALA A 161 -15.77 -6.78 17.32
CA ALA A 161 -15.15 -7.92 17.96
C ALA A 161 -15.70 -8.07 19.39
N ASN A 162 -15.97 -9.31 19.82
CA ASN A 162 -16.18 -9.60 21.23
C ASN A 162 -14.89 -9.24 21.99
N ILE A 163 -14.91 -8.10 22.66
CA ILE A 163 -13.75 -7.60 23.40
C ILE A 163 -13.62 -8.44 24.67
N PRO A 164 -12.51 -9.14 24.90
CA PRO A 164 -12.31 -9.93 26.12
C PRO A 164 -12.41 -9.03 27.36
N ALA A 165 -12.94 -9.58 28.45
CA ALA A 165 -12.94 -8.90 29.75
C ALA A 165 -11.48 -8.59 30.15
N GLY A 166 -11.22 -7.37 30.62
CA GLY A 166 -9.87 -6.92 31.02
C GLY A 166 -9.04 -6.33 29.88
N ASN A 167 -9.63 -6.07 28.72
CA ASN A 167 -8.94 -5.31 27.67
C ASN A 167 -8.61 -3.89 28.17
N PRO A 168 -7.33 -3.45 28.08
CA PRO A 168 -6.94 -2.11 28.51
C PRO A 168 -7.48 -0.98 27.63
N VAL A 169 -8.04 -1.32 26.46
CA VAL A 169 -8.66 -0.31 25.58
C VAL A 169 -10.12 -0.13 25.98
N PRO A 170 -10.56 1.10 26.29
CA PRO A 170 -11.96 1.39 26.57
C PRO A 170 -12.89 0.96 25.45
N THR A 171 -14.05 0.40 25.78
CA THR A 171 -15.04 -0.06 24.81
C THR A 171 -15.87 1.07 24.22
N ARG A 172 -15.92 2.21 24.91
CA ARG A 172 -16.67 3.41 24.49
C ARG A 172 -15.85 4.67 24.76
N PRO A 173 -16.03 5.72 23.93
CA PRO A 173 -15.47 7.04 24.24
C PRO A 173 -15.95 7.52 25.61
N GLY A 174 -15.03 7.91 26.50
CA GLY A 174 -15.32 8.40 27.83
C GLY A 174 -15.28 7.33 28.94
N ASP A 175 -15.19 6.05 28.63
CA ASP A 175 -14.92 5.03 29.62
C ASP A 175 -13.50 5.19 30.20
N PRO A 176 -13.29 4.96 31.51
CA PRO A 176 -11.97 5.02 32.10
C PRO A 176 -11.08 3.92 31.48
N SER A 177 -9.82 4.30 31.16
CA SER A 177 -8.78 3.31 30.85
C SER A 177 -8.31 2.66 32.17
N PRO A 178 -8.16 1.34 32.23
CA PRO A 178 -7.63 0.66 33.41
C PRO A 178 -6.19 1.06 33.73
#